data_ef5efd40be8c842f68f19df6af79f39c
#
_entry.id   ef5efd40be8c842f68f19df6af79f39c
#
_cell.length_a   1.000
_cell.length_b   1.000
_cell.length_c   1.000
_cell.angle_alpha   90.00
_cell.angle_beta   90.00
_cell.angle_gamma   90.00
#
_symmetry.space_group_name_H-M   'P 1'
#
loop_
_entity.id
_entity.type
_entity.pdbx_description
1 polymer ?
#
loop_
_entity_poly.entity_id
_entity_poly.type
_entity_poly.pdbx_seq_one_letter_code
_entity_poly.pdbx_strand_id
1 'polypeptide(L)'
;MLASAFIHKPKLLFLDEPFANLDPIYQRKCREWLLNHVAEGGTIFLCSHVLEMAERMCNRMAIINDGRVLAAGTVKGLKQSADETLEDVFIRLVGRSIEDVERRSEEGVKDDSEE
;
A
#
# COMPACT_ATOMS: atom_id res chain seq x y z
N MET A 1 9.48 6.85 17.74
CA MET A 1 8.50 7.72 17.06
C MET A 1 7.06 7.29 17.26
N LEU A 2 6.73 6.00 17.08
CA LEU A 2 5.38 5.52 17.33
C LEU A 2 4.89 5.77 18.76
N ALA A 3 5.73 5.53 19.75
CA ALA A 3 5.38 5.74 21.14
C ALA A 3 5.02 7.20 21.43
N SER A 4 5.76 8.13 20.85
CA SER A 4 5.49 9.57 21.00
C SER A 4 4.14 9.95 20.37
N ALA A 5 3.81 9.39 19.21
CA ALA A 5 2.53 9.63 18.55
C ALA A 5 1.35 9.12 19.40
N PHE A 6 1.50 7.98 20.05
CA PHE A 6 0.45 7.42 20.90
C PHE A 6 0.28 8.17 22.22
N ILE A 7 1.35 8.77 22.77
CA ILE A 7 1.25 9.61 23.97
C ILE A 7 0.29 10.77 23.74
N HIS A 8 0.32 11.40 22.57
CA HIS A 8 -0.54 12.53 22.24
C HIS A 8 -1.95 12.12 21.77
N LYS A 9 -2.19 10.83 21.54
CA LYS A 9 -3.47 10.26 21.09
C LYS A 9 -4.13 11.08 19.97
N PRO A 10 -3.44 11.33 18.86
CA PRO A 10 -4.01 12.10 17.76
C PRO A 10 -5.16 11.32 17.10
N LYS A 11 -6.16 12.04 16.57
CA LYS A 11 -7.25 11.41 15.84
C LYS A 11 -6.78 10.80 14.52
N LEU A 12 -5.84 11.45 13.85
CA LEU A 12 -5.27 10.99 12.58
C LEU A 12 -3.77 10.77 12.76
N LEU A 13 -3.34 9.56 12.45
CA LEU A 13 -1.92 9.19 12.43
C LEU A 13 -1.45 8.97 11.00
N PHE A 14 -0.32 9.59 10.65
CA PHE A 14 0.39 9.28 9.41
C PHE A 14 1.64 8.50 9.76
N LEU A 15 1.78 7.30 9.22
CA LEU A 15 2.92 6.42 9.49
C LEU A 15 3.56 5.99 8.17
N ASP A 16 4.89 6.06 8.13
CA ASP A 16 5.67 5.63 6.97
C ASP A 16 6.52 4.43 7.39
N GLU A 17 6.24 3.29 6.77
CA GLU A 17 6.94 2.03 7.02
C GLU A 17 7.06 1.69 8.52
N PRO A 18 5.94 1.68 9.28
CA PRO A 18 6.00 1.48 10.73
C PRO A 18 6.46 0.08 11.13
N PHE A 19 6.42 -0.89 10.21
CA PHE A 19 6.83 -2.27 10.49
C PHE A 19 8.23 -2.59 9.98
N ALA A 20 8.89 -1.65 9.29
CA ALA A 20 10.22 -1.87 8.74
C ALA A 20 11.24 -2.09 9.86
N ASN A 21 12.12 -3.06 9.67
CA ASN A 21 13.22 -3.37 10.57
C ASN A 21 12.79 -3.81 11.99
N LEU A 22 11.54 -4.19 12.17
CA LEU A 22 11.04 -4.74 13.43
C LEU A 22 11.04 -6.27 13.37
N ASP A 23 11.39 -6.91 14.49
CA ASP A 23 11.25 -8.36 14.60
C ASP A 23 9.75 -8.72 14.74
N PRO A 24 9.39 -10.01 14.58
CA PRO A 24 7.98 -10.43 14.62
C PRO A 24 7.24 -10.06 15.90
N ILE A 25 7.92 -10.04 17.04
CA ILE A 25 7.30 -9.69 18.32
C ILE A 25 6.91 -8.22 18.35
N TYR A 26 7.81 -7.33 17.91
CA TYR A 26 7.55 -5.89 17.86
C TYR A 26 6.58 -5.52 16.77
N GLN A 27 6.58 -6.23 15.63
CA GLN A 27 5.58 -6.05 14.60
C GLN A 27 4.18 -6.32 15.13
N ARG A 28 4.03 -7.39 15.91
CA ARG A 28 2.75 -7.75 16.52
C ARG A 28 2.29 -6.69 17.51
N LYS A 29 3.18 -6.20 18.37
CA LYS A 29 2.86 -5.14 19.32
C LYS A 29 2.46 -3.84 18.62
N CYS A 30 3.18 -3.47 17.58
CA CYS A 30 2.88 -2.29 16.78
C CYS A 30 1.49 -2.41 16.15
N ARG A 31 1.17 -3.56 15.59
CA ARG A 31 -0.13 -3.82 14.99
C ARG A 31 -1.25 -3.70 16.03
N GLU A 32 -1.05 -4.25 17.22
CA GLU A 32 -2.03 -4.17 18.30
C GLU A 32 -2.29 -2.72 18.72
N TRP A 33 -1.26 -1.91 18.84
CA TRP A 33 -1.39 -0.49 19.16
C TRP A 33 -2.18 0.24 18.09
N LEU A 34 -1.89 -0.02 16.82
CA LEU A 34 -2.58 0.64 15.71
C LEU A 34 -4.06 0.24 15.66
N LEU A 35 -4.36 -1.03 15.85
CA LEU A 35 -5.74 -1.51 15.88
C LEU A 35 -6.52 -0.94 17.07
N ASN A 36 -5.90 -0.79 18.22
CA ASN A 36 -6.50 -0.15 19.38
C ASN A 36 -6.81 1.32 19.12
N HIS A 37 -5.92 2.03 18.45
CA HIS A 37 -6.14 3.42 18.09
C HIS A 37 -7.38 3.58 17.20
N VAL A 38 -7.53 2.70 16.22
CA VAL A 38 -8.72 2.69 15.35
C VAL A 38 -9.98 2.33 16.13
N ALA A 39 -9.88 1.37 17.04
CA ALA A 39 -11.02 0.96 17.89
C ALA A 39 -11.50 2.10 18.80
N GLU A 40 -10.60 3.01 19.19
CA GLU A 40 -10.93 4.19 19.99
C GLU A 40 -11.46 5.36 19.15
N GLY A 41 -11.67 5.16 17.86
CA GLY A 41 -12.22 6.17 16.95
C GLY A 41 -11.18 6.94 16.16
N GLY A 42 -9.91 6.54 16.24
CA GLY A 42 -8.84 7.17 15.46
C GLY A 42 -8.78 6.67 14.03
N THR A 43 -8.10 7.41 13.19
CA THR A 43 -7.85 7.06 11.79
C THR A 43 -6.34 6.95 11.56
N ILE A 44 -5.92 5.95 10.81
CA ILE A 44 -4.51 5.75 10.49
C ILE A 44 -4.33 5.76 8.99
N PHE A 45 -3.40 6.57 8.52
CA PHE A 45 -2.91 6.55 7.14
C PHE A 45 -1.51 5.95 7.16
N LEU A 46 -1.37 4.82 6.49
CA LEU A 46 -0.18 3.98 6.57
C LEU A 46 0.42 3.78 5.19
N CYS A 47 1.71 4.07 5.04
CA CYS A 47 2.48 3.75 3.83
C CYS A 47 3.38 2.57 4.12
N SER A 48 3.28 1.51 3.34
CA SER A 48 4.08 0.30 3.55
C SER A 48 4.30 -0.48 2.28
N HIS A 49 5.45 -1.15 2.19
CA HIS A 49 5.74 -2.16 1.18
C HIS A 49 5.37 -3.56 1.66
N VAL A 50 4.95 -3.70 2.92
CA VAL A 50 4.61 -5.00 3.51
C VAL A 50 3.15 -5.31 3.20
N LEU A 51 2.91 -5.93 2.05
CA LEU A 51 1.56 -6.18 1.52
C LEU A 51 0.72 -7.06 2.43
N GLU A 52 1.31 -8.09 3.04
CA GLU A 52 0.61 -8.99 3.93
C GLU A 52 0.04 -8.25 5.14
N MET A 53 0.82 -7.34 5.73
CA MET A 53 0.35 -6.54 6.87
C MET A 53 -0.72 -5.55 6.45
N ALA A 54 -0.56 -4.91 5.29
CA ALA A 54 -1.56 -4.01 4.75
C ALA A 54 -2.89 -4.73 4.51
N GLU A 55 -2.85 -5.94 3.97
CA GLU A 55 -4.04 -6.75 3.72
C GLU A 55 -4.79 -7.07 5.02
N ARG A 56 -4.04 -7.37 6.09
CA ARG A 56 -4.64 -7.71 7.38
C ARG A 56 -5.21 -6.52 8.14
N MET A 57 -4.59 -5.36 7.99
CA MET A 57 -4.89 -4.20 8.83
C MET A 57 -5.78 -3.16 8.17
N CYS A 58 -5.63 -3.00 6.86
CA CYS A 58 -6.30 -1.91 6.14
C CYS A 58 -7.65 -2.37 5.61
N ASN A 59 -8.66 -1.51 5.75
CA ASN A 59 -9.94 -1.71 5.10
C ASN A 59 -9.99 -1.06 3.72
N ARG A 60 -9.25 0.01 3.51
CA ARG A 60 -9.12 0.70 2.23
C ARG A 60 -7.66 0.96 1.92
N MET A 61 -7.31 0.98 0.65
CA MET A 61 -5.94 1.22 0.24
C MET A 61 -5.87 1.83 -1.15
N ALA A 62 -4.70 2.38 -1.45
CA ALA A 62 -4.33 2.79 -2.79
C ALA A 62 -2.99 2.14 -3.12
N ILE A 63 -2.86 1.64 -4.35
CA ILE A 63 -1.61 1.08 -4.84
C ILE A 63 -0.93 2.12 -5.71
N ILE A 64 0.29 2.48 -5.35
CA ILE A 64 1.06 3.54 -6.01
C ILE A 64 2.34 2.94 -6.56
N ASN A 65 2.66 3.27 -7.80
CA ASN A 65 3.92 2.89 -8.45
C ASN A 65 4.34 3.99 -9.40
N ASP A 66 5.63 4.35 -9.34
CA ASP A 66 6.22 5.43 -10.16
C ASP A 66 5.43 6.74 -10.10
N GLY A 67 5.01 7.13 -8.91
CA GLY A 67 4.29 8.37 -8.68
C GLY A 67 2.84 8.37 -9.19
N ARG A 68 2.30 7.21 -9.56
CA ARG A 68 0.95 7.08 -10.07
C ARG A 68 0.11 6.17 -9.18
N VAL A 69 -1.15 6.53 -8.98
CA VAL A 69 -2.12 5.68 -8.30
C VAL A 69 -2.65 4.68 -9.33
N LEU A 70 -2.31 3.41 -9.17
CA LEU A 70 -2.76 2.35 -10.07
C LEU A 70 -4.16 1.87 -9.77
N ALA A 71 -4.53 1.86 -8.49
CA ALA A 71 -5.86 1.49 -8.05
C ALA A 71 -6.11 2.01 -6.64
N ALA A 72 -7.36 2.26 -6.31
CA ALA A 72 -7.76 2.66 -4.96
C ALA A 72 -9.14 2.10 -4.65
N GLY A 73 -9.37 1.70 -3.42
CA GLY A 73 -10.65 1.16 -2.99
C GLY A 73 -10.52 0.28 -1.76
N THR A 74 -11.53 -0.56 -1.54
CA THR A 74 -11.48 -1.54 -0.45
C THR A 74 -10.55 -2.68 -0.84
N VAL A 75 -9.97 -3.34 0.16
CA VAL A 75 -9.11 -4.50 -0.07
C VAL A 75 -9.85 -5.58 -0.87
N LYS A 76 -11.09 -5.87 -0.49
CA LYS A 76 -11.91 -6.85 -1.21
C LYS A 76 -12.26 -6.41 -2.62
N GLY A 77 -12.51 -5.12 -2.82
CA GLY A 77 -12.86 -4.56 -4.13
C GLY A 77 -11.71 -4.58 -5.13
N LEU A 78 -10.47 -4.57 -4.67
CA LEU A 78 -9.31 -4.62 -5.54
C LEU A 78 -8.99 -6.05 -6.01
N LYS A 79 -9.44 -7.06 -5.29
CA LYS A 79 -9.26 -8.46 -5.65
C LYS A 79 -10.27 -8.89 -6.69
N GLN A 80 -9.85 -9.69 -7.66
CA GLN A 80 -10.73 -10.26 -8.68
C GLN A 80 -11.42 -11.55 -8.21
N SER A 81 -10.82 -12.23 -7.22
CA SER A 81 -11.38 -13.43 -6.64
C SER A 81 -11.04 -13.49 -5.15
N ALA A 82 -11.78 -14.31 -4.39
CA ALA A 82 -11.53 -14.48 -2.96
C ALA A 82 -10.17 -15.11 -2.66
N ASP A 83 -9.64 -15.89 -3.60
CA ASP A 83 -8.35 -16.58 -3.43
C ASP A 83 -7.16 -15.71 -3.83
N GLU A 84 -7.39 -14.57 -4.49
CA GLU A 84 -6.34 -13.66 -4.89
C GLU A 84 -5.75 -12.96 -3.66
N THR A 85 -4.42 -12.92 -3.57
CA THR A 85 -3.74 -12.17 -2.51
C THR A 85 -3.50 -10.74 -2.96
N LEU A 86 -3.21 -9.85 -2.01
CA LEU A 86 -2.87 -8.47 -2.33
C LEU A 86 -1.57 -8.40 -3.14
N GLU A 87 -0.64 -9.31 -2.89
CA GLU A 87 0.58 -9.45 -3.71
C GLU A 87 0.23 -9.72 -5.17
N ASP A 88 -0.72 -10.64 -5.43
CA ASP A 88 -1.19 -10.93 -6.78
C ASP A 88 -1.80 -9.71 -7.46
N VAL A 89 -2.59 -8.94 -6.71
CA VAL A 89 -3.17 -7.69 -7.20
C VAL A 89 -2.07 -6.71 -7.59
N PHE A 90 -1.09 -6.54 -6.72
CA PHE A 90 0.04 -5.64 -6.95
C PHE A 90 0.82 -6.02 -8.20
N ILE A 91 1.17 -7.30 -8.34
CA ILE A 91 1.91 -7.82 -9.50
C ILE A 91 1.11 -7.58 -10.78
N ARG A 92 -0.18 -7.85 -10.77
CA ARG A 92 -1.05 -7.65 -11.93
C ARG A 92 -1.09 -6.18 -12.37
N LEU A 93 -1.29 -5.27 -11.42
CA LEU A 93 -1.40 -3.83 -11.71
C LEU A 93 -0.07 -3.21 -12.16
N VAL A 94 1.02 -3.57 -11.50
CA VAL A 94 2.35 -3.09 -11.87
C VAL A 94 2.76 -3.66 -13.23
N GLY A 95 2.45 -4.92 -13.49
CA GLY A 95 2.72 -5.56 -14.78
C GLY A 95 2.03 -4.83 -15.93
N ARG A 96 0.76 -4.49 -15.79
CA ARG A 96 0.02 -3.71 -16.79
C ARG A 96 0.64 -2.33 -16.99
N SER A 97 1.02 -1.67 -15.91
CA SER A 97 1.65 -0.36 -15.99
C SER A 97 2.96 -0.40 -16.76
N ILE A 98 3.78 -1.44 -16.54
CA ILE A 98 5.03 -1.63 -17.25
C ILE A 98 4.77 -1.87 -18.74
N GLU A 99 3.83 -2.72 -19.09
CA GLU A 99 3.44 -2.99 -20.47
C GLU A 99 3.00 -1.71 -21.21
N ASP A 100 2.22 -0.88 -20.55
CA ASP A 100 1.77 0.40 -21.13
C ASP A 100 2.94 1.34 -21.36
N VAL A 101 3.90 1.42 -20.44
CA VAL A 101 5.09 2.25 -20.60
C VAL A 101 5.96 1.75 -21.74
N GLU A 102 6.18 0.45 -21.85
CA GLU A 102 6.93 -0.16 -22.93
C GLU A 102 6.28 0.11 -24.29
N ARG A 103 4.96 -0.02 -24.37
CA ARG A 103 4.22 0.26 -25.60
C ARG A 103 4.39 1.71 -26.05
N ARG A 104 4.27 2.66 -25.10
CA ARG A 104 4.47 4.08 -25.38
C ARG A 104 5.89 4.39 -25.83
N SER A 105 6.87 3.75 -25.22
CA SER A 105 8.28 3.90 -25.60
C SER A 105 8.53 3.40 -27.03
N GLU A 106 7.95 2.27 -27.39
CA GLU A 106 8.07 1.72 -28.74
C GLU A 106 7.42 2.66 -29.78
N GLU A 107 6.26 3.19 -29.49
CA GLU A 107 5.58 4.14 -30.35
C GLU A 107 6.41 5.43 -30.53
N GLY A 108 6.99 5.93 -29.43
CA GLY A 108 7.87 7.10 -29.48
C GLY A 108 9.13 6.88 -30.31
N VAL A 109 9.75 5.70 -30.17
CA VAL A 109 10.93 5.32 -30.95
C VAL A 109 10.61 5.21 -32.44
N LYS A 110 9.45 4.66 -32.79
CA LYS A 110 9.00 4.57 -34.19
C LYS A 110 8.80 5.94 -34.80
N ASP A 111 8.20 6.87 -34.07
CA ASP A 111 8.01 8.23 -34.54
C ASP A 111 9.35 8.93 -34.78
N ASP A 112 10.31 8.76 -33.89
CA ASP A 112 11.66 9.31 -34.03
C ASP A 112 12.40 8.71 -35.24
N SER A 113 12.18 7.42 -35.50
CA SER A 113 12.86 6.73 -36.61
C SER A 113 12.29 7.10 -37.99
N GLU A 114 11.10 7.64 -38.07
CA GLU A 114 10.48 8.12 -39.29
C GLU A 114 10.99 9.50 -39.72
N GLU A 115 11.58 10.25 -38.82
CA GLU A 115 12.16 11.54 -39.09
C GLU A 115 13.61 11.38 -39.60
#